data_6b3e6d677e0c6530562723e894ef05aa
#
_entry.id   6b3e6d677e0c6530562723e894ef05aa
#
_cell.length_a   1.000
_cell.length_b   1.000
_cell.length_c   1.000
_cell.angle_alpha   90.00
_cell.angle_beta   90.00
_cell.angle_gamma   90.00
#
_symmetry.space_group_name_H-M   'P 1'
#
loop_
_entity.id
_entity.type
_entity.pdbx_description
1 polymer ?
#
loop_
_entity_poly.entity_id
_entity_poly.type
_entity_poly.pdbx_seq_one_letter_code
_entity_poly.pdbx_strand_id
1 'polypeptide(L)'
;MAFFLLEIGTEELPADFARLALAQLQEQVQRDLAVARLPAPSVVVTSTPRRLAVLVEGLPTSQEDEQQEHKGPPAQLAFRDGVATEAAVGFARRCGLPVEKLEVRETAKGPFVFARTLQTGRPCQEVLAELIPSWIWGLQGRRFMRWGQGESRFSRPVRWLVALLDGDVIPLVLPDCDPPIHSGRQSRGHRLSLEPVEIPSAEAYIPSLMAVDVQVDRSARASQIRAQLEAGALHAGARLDLPDALFEELVDLVEDPRVIEGSIETTFLSLPPEVLSTVMRAHQRYVPLLLSDASADPLALSAEGALLPRFLCVSNGRGEAEAIVKRGNERVLRARLADAAFFLKADHGVPSIDRREALSRVTFAEGLGTLRDRTDRLEWCTDVLLGALLLQPEVEQAARRAAHLCKHDLVSQMVGEFPELQGIMGAKYLLAEGEGRDVALAVWEHYLPRGAGDALPDTPPGAVLALADRLELLLSIFSRGDRPTGSSDPYGLRRAANGILQVIWHQKWPINLQKILERLSREWELMFPDLNVDSIIL
;
A
#
# COMPACT_ATOMS: atom_id res chain seq x y z
N MET A 1 -2.62 29.32 -24.25
CA MET A 1 -2.52 28.07 -23.43
C MET A 1 -2.55 28.50 -21.99
N ALA A 2 -3.35 27.84 -21.17
CA ALA A 2 -3.62 28.20 -19.79
C ALA A 2 -2.96 27.23 -18.79
N PHE A 3 -2.75 27.70 -17.58
CA PHE A 3 -2.29 26.90 -16.45
C PHE A 3 -3.50 26.56 -15.55
N PHE A 4 -3.73 25.29 -15.27
CA PHE A 4 -4.83 24.86 -14.42
C PHE A 4 -4.31 24.33 -13.08
N LEU A 5 -4.99 24.72 -12.00
CA LEU A 5 -4.77 24.22 -10.65
C LEU A 5 -6.08 23.71 -10.07
N LEU A 6 -6.04 22.50 -9.52
CA LEU A 6 -7.02 21.99 -8.58
C LEU A 6 -6.31 21.61 -7.28
N GLU A 7 -6.72 22.17 -6.15
CA GLU A 7 -6.33 21.70 -4.82
C GLU A 7 -7.57 21.21 -4.07
N ILE A 8 -7.55 19.97 -3.64
CA ILE A 8 -8.55 19.35 -2.77
C ILE A 8 -7.99 19.37 -1.35
N GLY A 9 -8.43 20.31 -0.55
CA GLY A 9 -7.98 20.49 0.83
C GLY A 9 -8.79 19.66 1.81
N THR A 10 -8.12 18.91 2.68
CA THR A 10 -8.74 17.94 3.58
C THR A 10 -8.22 18.06 5.01
N GLU A 11 -8.84 17.34 5.93
CA GLU A 11 -8.16 16.93 7.16
C GLU A 11 -7.03 15.93 6.85
N GLU A 12 -6.19 15.59 7.83
CA GLU A 12 -4.98 14.77 7.60
C GLU A 12 -5.31 13.42 6.97
N LEU A 13 -4.87 13.22 5.73
CA LEU A 13 -5.02 11.99 4.96
C LEU A 13 -4.10 10.88 5.49
N PRO A 14 -4.55 9.63 5.50
CA PRO A 14 -3.64 8.50 5.67
C PRO A 14 -2.59 8.46 4.54
N ALA A 15 -1.34 8.18 4.88
CA ALA A 15 -0.23 8.16 3.93
C ALA A 15 -0.44 7.18 2.76
N ASP A 16 -1.02 6.00 3.04
CA ASP A 16 -1.35 5.01 2.02
C ASP A 16 -2.42 5.50 1.04
N PHE A 17 -3.40 6.24 1.52
CA PHE A 17 -4.44 6.82 0.66
C PHE A 17 -3.88 7.95 -0.22
N ALA A 18 -3.02 8.83 0.32
CA ALA A 18 -2.43 9.91 -0.47
C ALA A 18 -1.69 9.35 -1.70
N ARG A 19 -0.85 8.34 -1.53
CA ARG A 19 -0.15 7.68 -2.65
C ARG A 19 -1.08 7.02 -3.65
N LEU A 20 -2.09 6.30 -3.17
CA LEU A 20 -3.09 5.65 -4.03
C LEU A 20 -3.88 6.68 -4.85
N ALA A 21 -4.24 7.81 -4.24
CA ALA A 21 -4.98 8.88 -4.88
C ALA A 21 -4.18 9.57 -5.99
N LEU A 22 -2.85 9.74 -5.85
CA LEU A 22 -2.02 10.35 -6.88
C LEU A 22 -2.08 9.59 -8.21
N ALA A 23 -1.90 8.27 -8.17
CA ALA A 23 -1.96 7.44 -9.37
C ALA A 23 -3.35 7.51 -10.04
N GLN A 24 -4.42 7.45 -9.25
CA GLN A 24 -5.79 7.54 -9.76
C GLN A 24 -6.08 8.91 -10.38
N LEU A 25 -5.70 10.00 -9.70
CA LEU A 25 -5.88 11.35 -10.23
C LEU A 25 -5.10 11.56 -11.52
N GLN A 26 -3.85 11.10 -11.59
CA GLN A 26 -3.02 11.20 -12.79
C GLN A 26 -3.70 10.55 -13.99
N GLU A 27 -4.14 9.31 -13.84
CA GLU A 27 -4.80 8.55 -14.89
C GLU A 27 -6.16 9.15 -15.28
N GLN A 28 -6.99 9.49 -14.29
CA GLN A 28 -8.34 10.00 -14.50
C GLN A 28 -8.32 11.36 -15.18
N VAL A 29 -7.49 12.29 -14.70
CA VAL A 29 -7.37 13.64 -15.28
C VAL A 29 -6.87 13.57 -16.72
N GLN A 30 -5.81 12.79 -17.00
CA GLN A 30 -5.28 12.64 -18.36
C GLN A 30 -6.33 12.07 -19.32
N ARG A 31 -7.02 11.00 -18.90
CA ARG A 31 -8.07 10.37 -19.70
C ARG A 31 -9.23 11.32 -19.99
N ASP A 32 -9.74 11.98 -18.95
CA ASP A 32 -10.95 12.78 -19.06
C ASP A 32 -10.70 14.08 -19.84
N LEU A 33 -9.52 14.70 -19.70
CA LEU A 33 -9.10 15.83 -20.53
C LEU A 33 -8.96 15.43 -22.01
N ALA A 34 -8.40 14.25 -22.30
CA ALA A 34 -8.30 13.75 -23.66
C ALA A 34 -9.69 13.50 -24.27
N VAL A 35 -10.60 12.87 -23.54
CA VAL A 35 -12.00 12.65 -23.98
C VAL A 35 -12.72 13.98 -24.18
N ALA A 36 -12.45 14.95 -23.34
CA ALA A 36 -13.02 16.29 -23.45
C ALA A 36 -12.37 17.16 -24.55
N ARG A 37 -11.47 16.63 -25.34
CA ARG A 37 -10.76 17.39 -26.40
C ARG A 37 -10.01 18.62 -25.88
N LEU A 38 -9.43 18.47 -24.68
CA LEU A 38 -8.55 19.43 -24.04
C LEU A 38 -7.17 18.77 -23.86
N PRO A 39 -6.36 18.70 -24.93
CA PRO A 39 -5.05 18.05 -24.84
C PRO A 39 -4.17 18.72 -23.79
N ALA A 40 -3.69 17.92 -22.84
CA ALA A 40 -2.86 18.36 -21.75
C ALA A 40 -1.45 17.77 -21.89
N PRO A 41 -0.44 18.56 -22.31
CA PRO A 41 0.91 18.05 -22.53
C PRO A 41 1.62 17.69 -21.22
N SER A 42 1.25 18.31 -20.10
CA SER A 42 1.82 18.06 -18.78
C SER A 42 0.72 18.05 -17.73
N VAL A 43 0.56 16.90 -17.05
CA VAL A 43 -0.30 16.75 -15.88
C VAL A 43 0.58 16.31 -14.72
N VAL A 44 0.69 17.13 -13.68
CA VAL A 44 1.44 16.84 -12.47
C VAL A 44 0.46 16.70 -11.31
N VAL A 45 0.56 15.61 -10.58
CA VAL A 45 -0.21 15.40 -9.35
C VAL A 45 0.73 15.32 -8.15
N THR A 46 0.33 15.93 -7.06
CA THR A 46 1.12 15.95 -5.84
C THR A 46 0.22 15.94 -4.60
N SER A 47 0.80 15.66 -3.45
CA SER A 47 0.06 15.60 -2.19
C SER A 47 0.89 16.11 -1.02
N THR A 48 0.19 16.55 0.01
CA THR A 48 0.68 16.66 1.37
C THR A 48 -0.27 15.91 2.30
N PRO A 49 0.01 15.79 3.61
CA PRO A 49 -0.96 15.20 4.55
C PRO A 49 -2.37 15.79 4.47
N ARG A 50 -2.50 17.03 4.03
CA ARG A 50 -3.78 17.77 4.11
C ARG A 50 -4.32 18.21 2.75
N ARG A 51 -3.71 17.78 1.64
CA ARG A 51 -4.18 18.16 0.29
C ARG A 51 -3.75 17.18 -0.78
N LEU A 52 -4.56 17.11 -1.83
CA LEU A 52 -4.21 16.54 -3.11
C LEU A 52 -4.25 17.69 -4.12
N ALA A 53 -3.26 17.80 -4.99
CA ALA A 53 -3.21 18.85 -5.99
C ALA A 53 -2.94 18.29 -7.39
N VAL A 54 -3.61 18.89 -8.37
CA VAL A 54 -3.43 18.65 -9.80
C VAL A 54 -3.02 19.96 -10.44
N LEU A 55 -1.90 19.94 -11.16
CA LEU A 55 -1.39 21.05 -11.95
C LEU A 55 -1.30 20.61 -13.38
N VAL A 56 -1.87 21.40 -14.30
CA VAL A 56 -1.83 21.13 -15.72
C VAL A 56 -1.33 22.36 -16.44
N GLU A 57 -0.21 22.21 -17.12
CA GLU A 57 0.37 23.26 -17.95
C GLU A 57 -0.01 23.09 -19.41
N GLY A 58 -0.28 24.19 -20.08
CA GLY A 58 -0.50 24.21 -21.52
C GLY A 58 -1.90 23.78 -21.98
N LEU A 59 -2.93 23.92 -21.12
CA LEU A 59 -4.32 23.65 -21.50
C LEU A 59 -4.80 24.66 -22.55
N PRO A 60 -5.57 24.22 -23.59
CA PRO A 60 -6.30 25.12 -24.45
C PRO A 60 -7.36 25.91 -23.68
N THR A 61 -7.65 27.13 -24.09
CA THR A 61 -8.70 27.97 -23.48
C THR A 61 -10.12 27.52 -23.84
N SER A 62 -10.27 26.69 -24.88
CA SER A 62 -11.51 26.04 -25.31
C SER A 62 -11.23 24.68 -25.91
N GLN A 63 -12.24 23.83 -25.92
CA GLN A 63 -12.20 22.56 -26.68
C GLN A 63 -11.95 22.83 -28.16
N GLU A 64 -11.31 21.90 -28.82
CA GLU A 64 -11.25 21.90 -30.27
C GLU A 64 -12.64 21.70 -30.90
N ASP A 65 -12.94 22.41 -31.98
CA ASP A 65 -14.16 22.19 -32.74
C ASP A 65 -14.17 20.77 -33.33
N GLU A 66 -15.32 20.12 -33.28
CA GLU A 66 -15.47 18.76 -33.78
C GLU A 66 -16.44 18.74 -34.98
N GLN A 67 -15.97 18.17 -36.08
CA GLN A 67 -16.84 17.84 -37.16
C GLN A 67 -17.54 16.51 -36.93
N GLN A 68 -18.83 16.54 -36.69
CA GLN A 68 -19.65 15.34 -36.52
C GLN A 68 -20.35 14.99 -37.82
N GLU A 69 -20.21 13.75 -38.25
CA GLU A 69 -20.87 13.24 -39.44
C GLU A 69 -22.10 12.42 -39.02
N HIS A 70 -23.26 12.82 -39.49
CA HIS A 70 -24.51 12.14 -39.25
C HIS A 70 -24.96 11.44 -40.53
N LYS A 71 -25.20 10.12 -40.43
CA LYS A 71 -25.77 9.31 -41.50
C LYS A 71 -27.29 9.46 -41.50
N GLY A 72 -27.85 9.90 -42.61
CA GLY A 72 -29.27 10.08 -42.82
C GLY A 72 -29.95 8.94 -43.58
N PRO A 73 -31.11 9.20 -44.17
CA PRO A 73 -31.87 8.23 -44.95
C PRO A 73 -31.17 7.83 -46.25
N PRO A 74 -31.55 6.69 -46.90
CA PRO A 74 -31.13 6.36 -48.24
C PRO A 74 -31.42 7.50 -49.23
N ALA A 75 -30.48 7.78 -50.16
CA ALA A 75 -30.60 8.88 -51.08
C ALA A 75 -31.88 8.86 -51.94
N GLN A 76 -32.35 7.65 -52.29
CA GLN A 76 -33.60 7.45 -53.04
C GLN A 76 -34.87 7.86 -52.27
N LEU A 77 -34.81 7.83 -50.92
CA LEU A 77 -35.91 8.30 -50.08
C LEU A 77 -35.76 9.79 -49.73
N ALA A 78 -34.55 10.32 -49.74
CA ALA A 78 -34.26 11.70 -49.42
C ALA A 78 -34.46 12.65 -50.62
N PHE A 79 -34.17 12.20 -51.83
CA PHE A 79 -34.32 13.01 -53.06
C PHE A 79 -35.11 12.24 -54.10
N ARG A 80 -36.06 12.93 -54.77
CA ARG A 80 -36.82 12.42 -55.90
C ARG A 80 -36.70 13.44 -57.08
N ASP A 81 -36.17 12.97 -58.15
CA ASP A 81 -35.89 13.83 -59.36
C ASP A 81 -35.06 15.09 -59.00
N GLY A 82 -34.11 14.96 -58.12
CA GLY A 82 -33.26 16.05 -57.63
C GLY A 82 -33.91 17.01 -56.63
N VAL A 83 -35.18 16.78 -56.27
CA VAL A 83 -35.92 17.60 -55.30
C VAL A 83 -35.91 16.89 -53.91
N ALA A 84 -35.61 17.67 -52.86
CA ALA A 84 -35.61 17.14 -51.48
C ALA A 84 -37.01 16.76 -51.01
N THR A 85 -37.15 15.57 -50.46
CA THR A 85 -38.37 15.07 -49.83
C THR A 85 -38.47 15.51 -48.39
N GLU A 86 -39.63 15.25 -47.74
CA GLU A 86 -39.80 15.49 -46.31
C GLU A 86 -38.75 14.73 -45.45
N ALA A 87 -38.26 13.58 -45.91
CA ALA A 87 -37.22 12.82 -45.25
C ALA A 87 -35.87 13.56 -45.22
N ALA A 88 -35.50 14.20 -46.35
CA ALA A 88 -34.28 15.04 -46.39
C ALA A 88 -34.44 16.33 -45.56
N VAL A 89 -35.59 16.98 -45.65
CA VAL A 89 -35.91 18.20 -44.88
C VAL A 89 -35.91 17.91 -43.39
N GLY A 90 -36.54 16.80 -42.97
CA GLY A 90 -36.60 16.38 -41.57
C GLY A 90 -35.21 16.00 -41.02
N PHE A 91 -34.36 15.38 -41.85
CA PHE A 91 -32.97 15.05 -41.47
C PHE A 91 -32.12 16.32 -41.36
N ALA A 92 -32.18 17.22 -42.32
CA ALA A 92 -31.48 18.51 -42.30
C ALA A 92 -31.87 19.34 -41.07
N ARG A 93 -33.17 19.43 -40.77
CA ARG A 93 -33.69 20.14 -39.58
C ARG A 93 -33.13 19.54 -38.30
N ARG A 94 -33.08 18.20 -38.17
CA ARG A 94 -32.49 17.52 -37.01
C ARG A 94 -31.01 17.83 -36.82
N CYS A 95 -30.29 17.98 -37.94
CA CYS A 95 -28.86 18.34 -37.93
C CYS A 95 -28.62 19.85 -37.86
N GLY A 96 -29.66 20.69 -37.78
CA GLY A 96 -29.52 22.15 -37.78
C GLY A 96 -28.93 22.74 -39.04
N LEU A 97 -29.08 22.07 -40.20
CA LEU A 97 -28.48 22.46 -41.48
C LEU A 97 -29.54 22.74 -42.52
N PRO A 98 -29.30 23.65 -43.50
CA PRO A 98 -30.10 23.75 -44.69
C PRO A 98 -29.92 22.50 -45.58
N VAL A 99 -30.96 22.13 -46.33
CA VAL A 99 -30.98 20.89 -47.14
C VAL A 99 -29.87 20.86 -48.18
N GLU A 100 -29.45 22.01 -48.67
CA GLU A 100 -28.39 22.20 -49.66
C GLU A 100 -26.99 21.79 -49.18
N LYS A 101 -26.84 21.66 -47.84
CA LYS A 101 -25.59 21.19 -47.21
C LYS A 101 -25.57 19.69 -46.96
N LEU A 102 -26.59 18.96 -47.36
CA LEU A 102 -26.61 17.51 -47.33
C LEU A 102 -25.77 16.93 -48.48
N GLU A 103 -24.93 15.96 -48.15
CA GLU A 103 -24.08 15.26 -49.14
C GLU A 103 -24.62 13.85 -49.37
N VAL A 104 -24.72 13.45 -50.65
CA VAL A 104 -25.01 12.06 -51.01
C VAL A 104 -23.70 11.32 -51.22
N ARG A 105 -23.52 10.18 -50.55
CA ARG A 105 -22.34 9.33 -50.69
C ARG A 105 -22.71 7.87 -50.85
N GLU A 106 -21.93 7.17 -51.66
CA GLU A 106 -22.02 5.73 -51.80
C GLU A 106 -21.53 5.03 -50.53
N THR A 107 -22.28 4.02 -50.11
CA THR A 107 -21.90 3.12 -49.00
C THR A 107 -22.07 1.66 -49.44
N ALA A 108 -21.54 0.72 -48.70
CA ALA A 108 -21.71 -0.73 -48.95
C ALA A 108 -23.19 -1.17 -49.06
N LYS A 109 -24.13 -0.35 -48.57
CA LYS A 109 -25.58 -0.58 -48.62
C LYS A 109 -26.30 0.35 -49.60
N GLY A 110 -25.59 0.94 -50.55
CA GLY A 110 -26.08 1.92 -51.53
C GLY A 110 -25.86 3.38 -51.07
N PRO A 111 -26.39 4.35 -51.87
CA PRO A 111 -26.22 5.77 -51.59
C PRO A 111 -27.08 6.24 -50.43
N PHE A 112 -26.44 6.96 -49.48
CA PHE A 112 -27.07 7.56 -48.30
C PHE A 112 -26.77 9.06 -48.25
N VAL A 113 -27.63 9.78 -47.54
CA VAL A 113 -27.44 11.20 -47.26
C VAL A 113 -26.61 11.33 -45.99
N PHE A 114 -25.67 12.27 -46.02
CA PHE A 114 -24.84 12.62 -44.85
C PHE A 114 -24.95 14.12 -44.57
N ALA A 115 -24.89 14.44 -43.30
CA ALA A 115 -24.80 15.81 -42.81
C ALA A 115 -23.53 15.97 -41.97
N ARG A 116 -22.77 17.03 -42.25
CA ARG A 116 -21.64 17.42 -41.40
C ARG A 116 -22.04 18.62 -40.55
N THR A 117 -22.02 18.44 -39.24
CA THR A 117 -22.23 19.51 -38.26
C THR A 117 -20.91 19.87 -37.61
N LEU A 118 -20.72 21.17 -37.37
CA LEU A 118 -19.60 21.64 -36.57
C LEU A 118 -20.11 21.84 -35.14
N GLN A 119 -19.62 21.02 -34.21
CA GLN A 119 -19.81 21.24 -32.78
C GLN A 119 -18.72 22.20 -32.33
N THR A 120 -19.07 23.44 -32.04
CA THR A 120 -18.14 24.43 -31.50
C THR A 120 -17.63 24.00 -30.14
N GLY A 121 -16.33 24.14 -29.92
CA GLY A 121 -15.70 23.84 -28.65
C GLY A 121 -16.21 24.75 -27.53
N ARG A 122 -16.45 24.16 -26.36
CA ARG A 122 -16.88 24.89 -25.15
C ARG A 122 -15.66 25.52 -24.45
N PRO A 123 -15.84 26.62 -23.72
CA PRO A 123 -14.78 27.18 -22.87
C PRO A 123 -14.20 26.13 -21.90
N CYS A 124 -12.87 26.08 -21.78
CA CYS A 124 -12.17 25.13 -20.91
C CYS A 124 -12.67 25.20 -19.46
N GLN A 125 -12.93 26.41 -18.96
CA GLN A 125 -13.43 26.64 -17.61
C GLN A 125 -14.74 25.92 -17.31
N GLU A 126 -15.69 25.91 -18.28
CA GLU A 126 -16.98 25.22 -18.12
C GLU A 126 -16.79 23.71 -18.08
N VAL A 127 -15.95 23.19 -18.96
CA VAL A 127 -15.66 21.76 -19.03
C VAL A 127 -14.96 21.27 -17.75
N LEU A 128 -14.00 22.03 -17.25
CA LEU A 128 -13.32 21.71 -16.00
C LEU A 128 -14.29 21.73 -14.79
N ALA A 129 -15.22 22.69 -14.74
CA ALA A 129 -16.20 22.75 -13.67
C ALA A 129 -17.10 21.49 -13.62
N GLU A 130 -17.36 20.86 -14.78
CA GLU A 130 -18.12 19.59 -14.86
C GLU A 130 -17.27 18.37 -14.49
N LEU A 131 -15.97 18.36 -14.81
CA LEU A 131 -15.08 17.23 -14.60
C LEU A 131 -14.58 17.13 -13.14
N ILE A 132 -14.27 18.25 -12.50
CA ILE A 132 -13.67 18.30 -11.15
C ILE A 132 -14.44 17.48 -10.12
N PRO A 133 -15.77 17.55 -10.00
CA PRO A 133 -16.49 16.72 -9.02
C PRO A 133 -16.25 15.22 -9.21
N SER A 134 -16.16 14.75 -10.46
CA SER A 134 -15.89 13.35 -10.75
C SER A 134 -14.47 12.93 -10.36
N TRP A 135 -13.50 13.81 -10.46
CA TRP A 135 -12.11 13.56 -10.04
C TRP A 135 -12.00 13.46 -8.52
N ILE A 136 -12.80 14.22 -7.79
CA ILE A 136 -12.83 14.18 -6.32
C ILE A 136 -13.52 12.90 -5.83
N TRP A 137 -14.76 12.66 -6.29
CA TRP A 137 -15.60 11.58 -5.78
C TRP A 137 -15.33 10.22 -6.45
N GLY A 138 -14.61 10.20 -7.56
CA GLY A 138 -14.19 8.99 -8.25
C GLY A 138 -13.02 8.25 -7.57
N LEU A 139 -12.31 8.90 -6.66
CA LEU A 139 -11.18 8.29 -5.94
C LEU A 139 -11.64 7.11 -5.10
N GLN A 140 -10.85 6.04 -5.11
CA GLN A 140 -11.10 4.83 -4.36
C GLN A 140 -10.08 4.65 -3.25
N GLY A 141 -10.52 4.11 -2.10
CA GLY A 141 -9.67 3.86 -0.95
C GLY A 141 -10.28 2.81 -0.03
N ARG A 142 -9.48 2.31 0.91
CA ARG A 142 -9.91 1.22 1.80
C ARG A 142 -10.92 1.66 2.86
N ARG A 143 -10.85 2.92 3.31
CA ARG A 143 -11.65 3.43 4.43
C ARG A 143 -12.13 4.83 4.10
N PHE A 144 -13.39 4.97 3.74
CA PHE A 144 -14.06 6.25 3.52
C PHE A 144 -15.06 6.51 4.64
N MET A 145 -15.17 7.77 5.01
CA MET A 145 -16.11 8.24 6.01
C MET A 145 -17.06 9.30 5.43
N ARG A 146 -18.20 9.48 6.07
CA ARG A 146 -19.08 10.64 5.88
C ARG A 146 -18.83 11.64 7.01
N TRP A 147 -19.16 12.88 6.81
CA TRP A 147 -19.06 13.91 7.84
C TRP A 147 -20.23 14.89 7.79
N GLY A 148 -20.57 15.48 8.95
CA GLY A 148 -21.71 16.37 9.09
C GLY A 148 -23.02 15.66 8.72
N GLN A 149 -23.91 16.38 8.06
CA GLN A 149 -25.19 15.88 7.52
C GLN A 149 -25.07 15.54 6.02
N GLY A 150 -23.88 15.71 5.42
CA GLY A 150 -23.64 15.47 3.99
C GLY A 150 -23.60 13.99 3.62
N GLU A 151 -23.90 13.69 2.37
CA GLU A 151 -23.86 12.33 1.80
C GLU A 151 -22.51 11.95 1.18
N SER A 152 -21.63 12.93 0.98
CA SER A 152 -20.30 12.73 0.39
C SER A 152 -19.43 11.79 1.23
N ARG A 153 -18.66 10.95 0.55
CA ARG A 153 -17.71 10.02 1.16
C ARG A 153 -16.30 10.30 0.67
N PHE A 154 -15.38 10.44 1.60
CA PHE A 154 -13.95 10.59 1.30
C PHE A 154 -13.10 9.97 2.41
N SER A 155 -11.79 9.85 2.18
CA SER A 155 -10.89 9.30 3.20
C SER A 155 -10.84 10.16 4.46
N ARG A 156 -10.89 11.47 4.31
CA ARG A 156 -11.04 12.46 5.39
C ARG A 156 -11.92 13.61 4.90
N PRO A 157 -12.56 14.38 5.79
CA PRO A 157 -13.41 15.51 5.39
C PRO A 157 -12.67 16.47 4.47
N VAL A 158 -13.27 16.78 3.33
CA VAL A 158 -12.85 17.90 2.48
C VAL A 158 -13.21 19.20 3.19
N ARG A 159 -12.29 20.17 3.20
CA ARG A 159 -12.42 21.42 3.98
C ARG A 159 -12.34 22.68 3.15
N TRP A 160 -11.63 22.63 2.03
CA TRP A 160 -11.53 23.76 1.09
C TRP A 160 -11.24 23.23 -0.30
N LEU A 161 -11.48 24.07 -1.30
CA LEU A 161 -11.25 23.76 -2.69
C LEU A 161 -10.64 24.97 -3.39
N VAL A 162 -9.44 24.81 -3.98
CA VAL A 162 -8.89 25.80 -4.89
C VAL A 162 -9.02 25.26 -6.31
N ALA A 163 -9.67 26.02 -7.20
CA ALA A 163 -9.76 25.66 -8.59
C ALA A 163 -9.55 26.92 -9.45
N LEU A 164 -8.41 26.98 -10.14
CA LEU A 164 -7.98 28.14 -10.91
C LEU A 164 -7.63 27.73 -12.34
N LEU A 165 -8.00 28.61 -13.28
CA LEU A 165 -7.48 28.60 -14.65
C LEU A 165 -6.74 29.93 -14.84
N ASP A 166 -5.40 29.89 -14.95
CA ASP A 166 -4.52 31.06 -14.82
C ASP A 166 -4.81 31.83 -13.51
N GLY A 167 -5.33 33.06 -13.61
CA GLY A 167 -5.73 33.89 -12.48
C GLY A 167 -7.20 33.81 -12.12
N ASP A 168 -8.02 33.10 -12.88
CA ASP A 168 -9.47 33.09 -12.71
C ASP A 168 -9.95 31.86 -11.92
N VAL A 169 -10.87 32.09 -11.00
CA VAL A 169 -11.52 31.01 -10.24
C VAL A 169 -12.51 30.27 -11.14
N ILE A 170 -12.40 28.95 -11.21
CA ILE A 170 -13.40 28.07 -11.83
C ILE A 170 -14.56 27.92 -10.84
N PRO A 171 -15.74 28.51 -11.09
CA PRO A 171 -16.83 28.48 -10.12
C PRO A 171 -17.49 27.09 -10.08
N LEU A 172 -17.40 26.42 -8.94
CA LEU A 172 -18.11 25.18 -8.67
C LEU A 172 -18.43 25.03 -7.18
N VAL A 173 -19.40 24.19 -6.89
CA VAL A 173 -19.83 23.88 -5.52
C VAL A 173 -19.87 22.37 -5.36
N LEU A 174 -19.43 21.87 -4.20
CA LEU A 174 -19.62 20.50 -3.75
C LEU A 174 -20.81 20.51 -2.76
N PRO A 175 -22.05 20.32 -3.25
CA PRO A 175 -23.25 20.57 -2.44
C PRO A 175 -23.49 19.51 -1.37
N ASP A 176 -23.00 18.28 -1.60
CA ASP A 176 -23.22 17.15 -0.71
C ASP A 176 -22.26 17.12 0.48
N CYS A 177 -21.40 18.11 0.62
CA CYS A 177 -20.60 18.36 1.81
C CYS A 177 -21.41 19.15 2.86
N ASP A 178 -21.06 19.00 4.13
CA ASP A 178 -21.64 19.79 5.20
C ASP A 178 -20.53 20.48 6.03
N PRO A 179 -20.41 21.81 5.96
CA PRO A 179 -21.14 22.73 5.06
C PRO A 179 -20.74 22.53 3.58
N PRO A 180 -21.56 22.98 2.61
CA PRO A 180 -21.22 22.98 1.19
C PRO A 180 -19.88 23.70 0.94
N ILE A 181 -19.06 23.14 0.04
CA ILE A 181 -17.73 23.69 -0.25
C ILE A 181 -17.77 24.38 -1.61
N HIS A 182 -17.43 25.65 -1.60
CA HIS A 182 -17.28 26.47 -2.80
C HIS A 182 -15.82 26.50 -3.23
N SER A 183 -15.57 26.42 -4.52
CA SER A 183 -14.24 26.69 -5.07
C SER A 183 -13.84 28.15 -4.86
N GLY A 184 -12.56 28.39 -4.72
CA GLY A 184 -11.99 29.70 -4.54
C GLY A 184 -10.50 29.73 -4.83
N ARG A 185 -9.82 30.73 -4.30
CA ARG A 185 -8.37 30.88 -4.38
C ARG A 185 -7.67 30.81 -3.02
N GLN A 186 -8.44 30.53 -1.95
CA GLN A 186 -7.87 30.45 -0.61
C GLN A 186 -7.49 29.03 -0.27
N SER A 187 -6.21 28.82 -0.04
CA SER A 187 -5.63 27.61 0.52
C SER A 187 -5.31 27.79 2.01
N ARG A 188 -4.69 26.78 2.61
CA ARG A 188 -4.22 26.84 4.01
C ARG A 188 -2.72 26.58 4.04
N GLY A 189 -2.01 27.34 4.87
CA GLY A 189 -0.58 27.13 5.15
C GLY A 189 -0.36 25.87 6.00
N HIS A 190 0.86 25.74 6.50
CA HIS A 190 1.23 24.68 7.43
C HIS A 190 0.23 24.60 8.60
N ARG A 191 0.01 23.39 9.13
CA ARG A 191 -1.00 23.14 10.21
C ARG A 191 -0.88 24.05 11.44
N LEU A 192 0.31 24.59 11.68
CA LEU A 192 0.58 25.55 12.77
C LEU A 192 0.34 27.01 12.36
N SER A 193 -0.01 27.27 11.10
CA SER A 193 -0.42 28.59 10.61
C SER A 193 -1.94 28.73 10.68
N LEU A 194 -2.42 29.82 11.27
CA LEU A 194 -3.86 30.08 11.41
C LEU A 194 -4.43 30.83 10.20
N GLU A 195 -3.58 31.53 9.46
CA GLU A 195 -4.03 32.41 8.37
C GLU A 195 -4.24 31.62 7.07
N PRO A 196 -5.33 31.93 6.33
CA PRO A 196 -5.50 31.41 4.99
C PRO A 196 -4.44 31.98 4.05
N VAL A 197 -4.14 31.23 2.98
CA VAL A 197 -3.15 31.61 1.96
C VAL A 197 -3.88 31.90 0.67
N GLU A 198 -3.79 33.11 0.17
CA GLU A 198 -4.35 33.47 -1.12
C GLU A 198 -3.41 33.01 -2.24
N ILE A 199 -3.95 32.26 -3.19
CA ILE A 199 -3.24 31.80 -4.40
C ILE A 199 -3.62 32.76 -5.55
N PRO A 200 -2.73 33.65 -5.98
CA PRO A 200 -3.07 34.67 -6.97
C PRO A 200 -3.32 34.10 -8.36
N SER A 201 -2.60 33.05 -8.74
CA SER A 201 -2.75 32.32 -9.99
C SER A 201 -2.33 30.86 -9.84
N ALA A 202 -2.71 30.01 -10.78
CA ALA A 202 -2.35 28.60 -10.78
C ALA A 202 -0.83 28.38 -10.79
N GLU A 203 -0.06 29.19 -11.53
CA GLU A 203 1.42 29.16 -11.56
C GLU A 203 2.06 29.53 -10.21
N ALA A 204 1.42 30.43 -9.47
CA ALA A 204 1.92 30.90 -8.17
C ALA A 204 1.67 29.91 -7.02
N TYR A 205 1.00 28.79 -7.26
CA TYR A 205 0.58 27.84 -6.23
C TYR A 205 1.74 27.31 -5.38
N ILE A 206 2.74 26.72 -6.02
CA ILE A 206 3.89 26.14 -5.31
C ILE A 206 4.65 27.22 -4.52
N PRO A 207 5.09 28.35 -5.11
CA PRO A 207 5.79 29.37 -4.37
C PRO A 207 4.96 30.02 -3.24
N SER A 208 3.65 30.18 -3.42
CA SER A 208 2.76 30.71 -2.38
C SER A 208 2.70 29.79 -1.16
N LEU A 209 2.66 28.48 -1.36
CA LEU A 209 2.62 27.53 -0.25
C LEU A 209 4.00 27.33 0.39
N MET A 210 5.08 27.38 -0.38
CA MET A 210 6.44 27.37 0.17
C MET A 210 6.69 28.56 1.12
N ALA A 211 6.14 29.73 0.82
CA ALA A 211 6.27 30.93 1.67
C ALA A 211 5.59 30.79 3.05
N VAL A 212 4.76 29.76 3.23
CA VAL A 212 4.03 29.47 4.48
C VAL A 212 4.33 28.06 5.01
N ASP A 213 5.55 27.59 4.80
CA ASP A 213 6.11 26.34 5.31
C ASP A 213 5.35 25.10 4.80
N VAL A 214 4.93 25.08 3.54
CA VAL A 214 4.33 23.91 2.90
C VAL A 214 5.09 23.54 1.63
N GLN A 215 5.89 22.48 1.69
CA GLN A 215 6.52 21.87 0.52
C GLN A 215 5.52 20.96 -0.17
N VAL A 216 4.83 21.50 -1.17
CA VAL A 216 3.79 20.77 -1.92
C VAL A 216 4.40 19.72 -2.84
N ASP A 217 5.52 20.03 -3.50
CA ASP A 217 6.21 19.08 -4.36
C ASP A 217 6.71 17.88 -3.55
N ARG A 218 6.05 16.74 -3.75
CA ARG A 218 6.35 15.49 -3.05
C ARG A 218 7.77 15.01 -3.32
N SER A 219 8.28 15.19 -4.56
CA SER A 219 9.62 14.74 -4.94
C SER A 219 10.69 15.59 -4.28
N ALA A 220 10.49 16.91 -4.26
CA ALA A 220 11.37 17.83 -3.55
C ALA A 220 11.37 17.55 -2.04
N ARG A 221 10.19 17.29 -1.45
CA ARG A 221 10.03 16.91 -0.05
C ARG A 221 10.74 15.60 0.27
N ALA A 222 10.60 14.59 -0.59
CA ALA A 222 11.31 13.31 -0.44
C ALA A 222 12.82 13.50 -0.48
N SER A 223 13.34 14.29 -1.42
CA SER A 223 14.77 14.60 -1.53
C SER A 223 15.29 15.32 -0.30
N GLN A 224 14.52 16.28 0.23
CA GLN A 224 14.86 17.01 1.44
C GLN A 224 14.93 16.09 2.67
N ILE A 225 13.95 15.20 2.85
CA ILE A 225 13.93 14.23 3.97
C ILE A 225 15.13 13.30 3.86
N ARG A 226 15.40 12.74 2.68
CA ARG A 226 16.51 11.81 2.46
C ARG A 226 17.85 12.47 2.78
N ALA A 227 18.10 13.67 2.26
CA ALA A 227 19.34 14.40 2.52
C ALA A 227 19.54 14.68 4.03
N GLN A 228 18.49 15.05 4.75
CA GLN A 228 18.57 15.29 6.19
C GLN A 228 18.82 14.01 6.98
N LEU A 229 18.16 12.89 6.63
CA LEU A 229 18.37 11.59 7.28
C LEU A 229 19.80 11.07 7.04
N GLU A 230 20.31 11.17 5.81
CA GLU A 230 21.67 10.77 5.47
C GLU A 230 22.71 11.64 6.19
N ALA A 231 22.49 12.95 6.28
CA ALA A 231 23.35 13.85 7.02
C ALA A 231 23.38 13.51 8.53
N GLY A 232 22.21 13.18 9.12
CA GLY A 232 22.11 12.75 10.52
C GLY A 232 22.84 11.43 10.77
N ALA A 233 22.68 10.46 9.88
CA ALA A 233 23.38 9.17 9.98
C ALA A 233 24.91 9.34 9.83
N LEU A 234 25.35 10.15 8.87
CA LEU A 234 26.77 10.46 8.68
C LEU A 234 27.38 11.15 9.92
N HIS A 235 26.65 12.12 10.49
CA HIS A 235 27.08 12.79 11.72
C HIS A 235 27.22 11.83 12.90
N ALA A 236 26.33 10.84 12.98
CA ALA A 236 26.37 9.80 14.00
C ALA A 236 27.40 8.68 13.72
N GLY A 237 28.03 8.64 12.55
CA GLY A 237 28.90 7.55 12.12
C GLY A 237 28.15 6.23 11.93
N ALA A 238 26.89 6.28 11.47
CA ALA A 238 25.96 5.17 11.42
C ALA A 238 25.36 4.95 10.04
N ARG A 239 24.64 3.83 9.88
CA ARG A 239 23.78 3.54 8.73
C ARG A 239 22.31 3.65 9.14
N LEU A 240 21.48 4.05 8.20
CA LEU A 240 20.01 4.11 8.41
C LEU A 240 19.39 2.71 8.32
N ASP A 241 18.53 2.38 9.27
CA ASP A 241 17.57 1.27 9.16
C ASP A 241 16.25 1.84 8.61
N LEU A 242 16.21 2.07 7.31
CA LEU A 242 15.14 2.79 6.62
C LEU A 242 14.62 1.98 5.42
N PRO A 243 13.65 1.07 5.62
CA PRO A 243 12.94 0.43 4.52
C PRO A 243 12.20 1.46 3.66
N ASP A 244 12.13 1.21 2.34
CA ASP A 244 11.46 2.10 1.38
C ASP A 244 10.00 2.41 1.78
N ALA A 245 9.28 1.42 2.30
CA ALA A 245 7.90 1.61 2.75
C ALA A 245 7.78 2.65 3.88
N LEU A 246 8.72 2.64 4.84
CA LEU A 246 8.78 3.64 5.91
C LEU A 246 9.16 5.01 5.36
N PHE A 247 10.15 5.07 4.46
CA PHE A 247 10.55 6.33 3.84
C PHE A 247 9.39 6.99 3.11
N GLU A 248 8.68 6.23 2.27
CA GLU A 248 7.51 6.71 1.55
C GLU A 248 6.38 7.18 2.49
N GLU A 249 6.18 6.49 3.63
CA GLU A 249 5.23 6.92 4.65
C GLU A 249 5.65 8.24 5.29
N LEU A 250 6.93 8.40 5.64
CA LEU A 250 7.46 9.63 6.23
C LEU A 250 7.28 10.85 5.30
N VAL A 251 7.48 10.66 4.00
CA VAL A 251 7.26 11.72 2.99
C VAL A 251 5.80 12.19 3.00
N ASP A 252 4.85 11.27 3.19
CA ASP A 252 3.42 11.56 3.13
C ASP A 252 2.83 12.02 4.48
N LEU A 253 3.63 12.09 5.54
CA LEU A 253 3.19 12.52 6.88
C LEU A 253 3.52 13.98 7.22
N VAL A 254 4.32 14.66 6.40
CA VAL A 254 4.83 16.01 6.72
C VAL A 254 4.65 17.01 5.57
N GLU A 255 4.54 18.29 5.90
CA GLU A 255 4.49 19.41 4.96
C GLU A 255 5.79 20.21 4.96
N ASP A 256 6.41 20.42 6.14
CA ASP A 256 7.73 21.03 6.33
C ASP A 256 8.64 20.04 7.10
N PRO A 257 9.39 19.19 6.39
CA PRO A 257 10.16 18.14 7.02
C PRO A 257 11.41 18.67 7.73
N ARG A 258 11.55 18.28 9.01
CA ARG A 258 12.74 18.50 9.83
C ARG A 258 13.14 17.20 10.51
N VAL A 259 14.38 16.78 10.29
CA VAL A 259 14.92 15.60 10.95
C VAL A 259 15.50 15.99 12.30
N ILE A 260 15.05 15.31 13.34
CA ILE A 260 15.48 15.50 14.72
C ILE A 260 16.16 14.23 15.21
N GLU A 261 17.34 14.35 15.79
CA GLU A 261 18.01 13.23 16.46
C GLU A 261 17.57 13.14 17.90
N GLY A 262 17.07 11.95 18.27
CA GLY A 262 16.76 11.58 19.64
C GLY A 262 17.69 10.49 20.18
N SER A 263 17.65 10.28 21.48
CA SER A 263 18.44 9.28 22.21
C SER A 263 17.53 8.29 22.97
N ILE A 264 18.04 7.09 23.19
CA ILE A 264 17.47 6.10 24.09
C ILE A 264 18.46 5.76 25.18
N GLU A 265 17.96 5.26 26.31
CA GLU A 265 18.84 4.79 27.38
C GLU A 265 19.59 3.54 26.92
N THR A 266 20.88 3.49 27.19
CA THR A 266 21.75 2.37 26.77
C THR A 266 21.32 1.04 27.34
N THR A 267 20.61 1.04 28.47
CA THR A 267 20.04 -0.17 29.08
C THR A 267 19.08 -0.92 28.16
N PHE A 268 18.39 -0.22 27.25
CA PHE A 268 17.51 -0.87 26.28
C PHE A 268 18.25 -1.61 25.16
N LEU A 269 19.56 -1.37 24.99
CA LEU A 269 20.36 -2.16 24.04
C LEU A 269 20.48 -3.64 24.44
N SER A 270 20.15 -3.99 25.68
CA SER A 270 20.00 -5.39 26.10
C SER A 270 18.83 -6.12 25.42
N LEU A 271 17.89 -5.41 24.80
CA LEU A 271 16.83 -6.00 23.98
C LEU A 271 17.36 -6.47 22.63
N PRO A 272 16.73 -7.48 22.01
CA PRO A 272 17.07 -7.90 20.65
C PRO A 272 16.96 -6.74 19.64
N PRO A 273 17.83 -6.69 18.61
CA PRO A 273 17.84 -5.59 17.62
C PRO A 273 16.49 -5.39 16.94
N GLU A 274 15.81 -6.48 16.59
CA GLU A 274 14.54 -6.43 15.87
C GLU A 274 13.42 -5.88 16.75
N VAL A 275 13.47 -6.07 18.07
CA VAL A 275 12.51 -5.47 19.01
C VAL A 275 12.65 -3.96 18.98
N LEU A 276 13.89 -3.44 19.12
CA LEU A 276 14.14 -2.00 19.05
C LEU A 276 13.72 -1.43 17.71
N SER A 277 14.17 -2.05 16.60
CA SER A 277 13.84 -1.59 15.25
C SER A 277 12.33 -1.62 14.99
N THR A 278 11.61 -2.66 15.44
CA THR A 278 10.16 -2.75 15.26
C THR A 278 9.43 -1.67 16.05
N VAL A 279 9.77 -1.47 17.33
CA VAL A 279 9.18 -0.40 18.15
C VAL A 279 9.42 0.96 17.51
N MET A 280 10.62 1.25 17.03
CA MET A 280 10.93 2.52 16.41
C MET A 280 10.21 2.69 15.05
N ARG A 281 10.33 1.73 14.14
CA ARG A 281 9.83 1.83 12.77
C ARG A 281 8.32 1.67 12.67
N ALA A 282 7.80 0.55 13.18
CA ALA A 282 6.41 0.20 12.97
C ALA A 282 5.45 1.01 13.87
N HIS A 283 5.86 1.34 15.08
CA HIS A 283 4.99 1.98 16.06
C HIS A 283 5.20 3.48 16.18
N GLN A 284 6.43 3.99 15.95
CA GLN A 284 6.74 5.41 16.13
C GLN A 284 7.14 6.13 14.83
N ARG A 285 7.38 5.43 13.73
CA ARG A 285 7.91 5.97 12.45
C ARG A 285 9.25 6.68 12.65
N TYR A 286 10.06 6.16 13.56
CA TYR A 286 11.43 6.61 13.74
C TYR A 286 12.39 5.74 12.95
N VAL A 287 13.54 6.28 12.62
CA VAL A 287 14.60 5.62 11.87
C VAL A 287 15.73 5.23 12.83
N PRO A 288 15.90 3.93 13.12
CA PRO A 288 17.01 3.45 13.92
C PRO A 288 18.35 3.71 13.23
N LEU A 289 19.39 3.90 14.02
CA LEU A 289 20.77 4.06 13.55
C LEU A 289 21.55 2.77 13.85
N LEU A 290 22.01 2.10 12.78
CA LEU A 290 22.83 0.90 12.85
C LEU A 290 24.31 1.28 12.90
N LEU A 291 25.10 0.54 13.68
CA LEU A 291 26.55 0.64 13.60
C LEU A 291 27.03 0.25 12.18
N SER A 292 28.05 0.95 11.69
CA SER A 292 28.53 0.73 10.31
C SER A 292 29.12 -0.68 10.08
N ASP A 293 29.69 -1.26 11.11
CA ASP A 293 30.30 -2.59 11.17
C ASP A 293 29.42 -3.64 11.91
N ALA A 294 28.13 -3.31 12.12
CA ALA A 294 27.21 -4.21 12.80
C ALA A 294 27.17 -5.59 12.15
N SER A 295 27.33 -6.62 12.95
CA SER A 295 27.09 -8.01 12.55
C SER A 295 25.60 -8.21 12.27
N ALA A 296 25.28 -8.81 11.14
CA ALA A 296 23.90 -9.14 10.74
C ALA A 296 23.44 -10.50 11.30
N ASP A 297 23.82 -10.87 12.54
CA ASP A 297 23.36 -12.12 13.13
C ASP A 297 21.85 -12.07 13.45
N PRO A 298 21.00 -12.83 12.75
CA PRO A 298 19.55 -12.83 12.96
C PRO A 298 19.15 -13.37 14.33
N LEU A 299 20.05 -14.07 15.02
CA LEU A 299 19.80 -14.62 16.34
C LEU A 299 20.41 -13.79 17.48
N ALA A 300 20.94 -12.60 17.21
CA ALA A 300 21.47 -11.71 18.24
C ALA A 300 20.40 -11.45 19.34
N LEU A 301 20.75 -11.72 20.59
CA LEU A 301 19.86 -11.56 21.74
C LEU A 301 19.91 -10.14 22.33
N SER A 302 20.88 -9.35 21.92
CA SER A 302 21.11 -7.97 22.35
C SER A 302 21.42 -7.10 21.15
N ALA A 303 20.97 -5.86 21.17
CA ALA A 303 21.30 -4.85 20.18
C ALA A 303 22.67 -4.20 20.40
N GLU A 304 23.38 -4.55 21.47
CA GLU A 304 24.76 -4.11 21.70
C GLU A 304 25.63 -4.56 20.53
N GLY A 305 26.39 -3.63 19.95
CA GLY A 305 27.20 -3.90 18.75
C GLY A 305 26.40 -3.93 17.42
N ALA A 306 25.08 -3.71 17.45
CA ALA A 306 24.25 -3.64 16.25
C ALA A 306 23.62 -2.25 16.05
N LEU A 307 23.05 -1.66 17.10
CA LEU A 307 22.39 -0.35 17.04
C LEU A 307 23.13 0.70 17.91
N LEU A 308 23.07 1.94 17.48
CA LEU A 308 23.39 3.07 18.34
C LEU A 308 22.20 3.36 19.28
N PRO A 309 22.45 3.88 20.50
CA PRO A 309 21.39 4.35 21.38
C PRO A 309 20.80 5.69 20.92
N ARG A 310 20.56 5.81 19.62
CA ARG A 310 20.06 7.01 18.92
C ARG A 310 19.10 6.63 17.83
N PHE A 311 18.22 7.56 17.49
CA PHE A 311 17.28 7.43 16.38
C PHE A 311 17.09 8.77 15.68
N LEU A 312 16.61 8.75 14.46
CA LEU A 312 16.14 9.93 13.76
C LEU A 312 14.62 9.90 13.64
N CYS A 313 13.98 11.04 13.78
CA CYS A 313 12.56 11.21 13.51
C CYS A 313 12.33 12.38 12.58
N VAL A 314 11.34 12.26 11.68
CA VAL A 314 10.91 13.32 10.79
C VAL A 314 9.76 14.07 11.44
N SER A 315 9.99 15.31 11.80
CA SER A 315 9.01 16.20 12.42
C SER A 315 8.32 17.05 11.36
N ASN A 316 7.04 17.31 11.55
CA ASN A 316 6.25 18.28 10.80
C ASN A 316 6.01 19.50 11.68
N GLY A 317 7.06 20.24 11.99
CA GLY A 317 6.99 21.31 12.97
C GLY A 317 8.02 22.40 12.76
N ARG A 318 7.86 23.51 13.49
CA ARG A 318 8.79 24.64 13.45
C ARG A 318 10.08 24.34 14.22
N GLY A 319 11.21 24.85 13.73
CA GLY A 319 12.52 24.66 14.36
C GLY A 319 12.58 25.09 15.83
N GLU A 320 11.84 26.12 16.22
CA GLU A 320 11.74 26.60 17.60
C GLU A 320 11.22 25.56 18.59
N ALA A 321 10.41 24.60 18.11
CA ALA A 321 9.84 23.51 18.92
C ALA A 321 10.74 22.26 18.96
N GLU A 322 11.87 22.22 18.27
CA GLU A 322 12.71 21.02 18.12
C GLU A 322 13.07 20.36 19.46
N ALA A 323 13.54 21.15 20.43
CA ALA A 323 13.90 20.62 21.74
C ALA A 323 12.70 20.02 22.52
N ILE A 324 11.49 20.56 22.32
CA ILE A 324 10.27 20.05 22.94
C ILE A 324 9.83 18.76 22.26
N VAL A 325 9.86 18.74 20.92
CA VAL A 325 9.53 17.56 20.11
C VAL A 325 10.49 16.43 20.41
N LYS A 326 11.80 16.69 20.46
CA LYS A 326 12.83 15.71 20.85
C LYS A 326 12.50 15.06 22.19
N ARG A 327 12.33 15.85 23.25
CA ARG A 327 12.00 15.32 24.58
C ARG A 327 10.70 14.54 24.61
N GLY A 328 9.69 14.98 23.84
CA GLY A 328 8.42 14.28 23.68
C GLY A 328 8.61 12.90 23.07
N ASN A 329 9.35 12.81 21.97
CA ASN A 329 9.62 11.57 21.26
C ASN A 329 10.48 10.60 22.09
N GLU A 330 11.52 11.10 22.76
CA GLU A 330 12.35 10.30 23.67
C GLU A 330 11.52 9.71 24.82
N ARG A 331 10.59 10.48 25.38
CA ARG A 331 9.71 10.04 26.47
C ARG A 331 8.74 8.95 25.99
N VAL A 332 8.12 9.11 24.82
CA VAL A 332 7.20 8.11 24.26
C VAL A 332 7.95 6.81 23.94
N LEU A 333 9.12 6.92 23.31
CA LEU A 333 9.93 5.76 22.96
C LEU A 333 10.42 5.02 24.21
N ARG A 334 10.84 5.74 25.25
CA ARG A 334 11.22 5.13 26.55
C ARG A 334 10.09 4.29 27.13
N ALA A 335 8.86 4.80 27.14
CA ALA A 335 7.71 4.05 27.65
C ALA A 335 7.49 2.75 26.86
N ARG A 336 7.52 2.83 25.52
CA ARG A 336 7.36 1.66 24.65
C ARG A 336 8.47 0.62 24.80
N LEU A 337 9.72 1.08 24.95
CA LEU A 337 10.85 0.16 25.17
C LEU A 337 10.82 -0.46 26.57
N ALA A 338 10.31 0.26 27.57
CA ALA A 338 10.10 -0.30 28.90
C ALA A 338 9.02 -1.40 28.89
N ASP A 339 7.93 -1.21 28.15
CA ASP A 339 6.91 -2.24 27.91
C ASP A 339 7.53 -3.47 27.24
N ALA A 340 8.32 -3.27 26.18
CA ALA A 340 9.00 -4.36 25.48
C ALA A 340 9.97 -5.13 26.41
N ALA A 341 10.73 -4.42 27.25
CA ALA A 341 11.61 -5.04 28.24
C ALA A 341 10.83 -5.87 29.28
N PHE A 342 9.68 -5.36 29.69
CA PHE A 342 8.78 -6.09 30.59
C PHE A 342 8.25 -7.37 29.93
N PHE A 343 7.78 -7.30 28.67
CA PHE A 343 7.30 -8.47 27.94
C PHE A 343 8.40 -9.51 27.74
N LEU A 344 9.60 -9.08 27.33
CA LEU A 344 10.73 -9.99 27.17
C LEU A 344 11.04 -10.74 28.47
N LYS A 345 11.07 -10.01 29.60
CA LYS A 345 11.32 -10.62 30.92
C LYS A 345 10.22 -11.60 31.33
N ALA A 346 8.96 -11.25 31.09
CA ALA A 346 7.81 -12.11 31.38
C ALA A 346 7.83 -13.38 30.53
N ASP A 347 8.14 -13.24 29.24
CA ASP A 347 8.21 -14.37 28.32
C ASP A 347 9.38 -15.32 28.65
N HIS A 348 10.54 -14.81 29.10
CA HIS A 348 11.64 -15.66 29.58
C HIS A 348 11.28 -16.47 30.81
N GLY A 349 10.25 -16.06 31.56
CA GLY A 349 9.73 -16.82 32.70
C GLY A 349 8.90 -18.06 32.36
N VAL A 350 8.56 -18.25 31.07
CA VAL A 350 7.72 -19.36 30.60
C VAL A 350 8.51 -20.16 29.55
N PRO A 351 8.81 -21.44 29.77
CA PRO A 351 9.51 -22.26 28.77
C PRO A 351 8.77 -22.36 27.44
N SER A 352 9.51 -22.44 26.32
CA SER A 352 8.94 -22.56 24.98
C SER A 352 8.04 -23.77 24.82
N ILE A 353 8.37 -24.88 25.50
CA ILE A 353 7.52 -26.08 25.48
C ILE A 353 6.16 -25.85 26.14
N ASP A 354 6.11 -25.07 27.24
CA ASP A 354 4.84 -24.74 27.91
C ASP A 354 4.01 -23.77 27.05
N ARG A 355 4.66 -22.84 26.35
CA ARG A 355 3.99 -21.98 25.36
C ARG A 355 3.43 -22.79 24.19
N ARG A 356 4.13 -23.85 23.73
CA ARG A 356 3.61 -24.77 22.75
C ARG A 356 2.29 -25.42 23.22
N GLU A 357 2.21 -25.89 24.44
CA GLU A 357 0.97 -26.45 24.98
C GLU A 357 -0.14 -25.38 25.10
N ALA A 358 0.20 -24.14 25.38
CA ALA A 358 -0.75 -23.03 25.43
C ALA A 358 -1.36 -22.67 24.06
N LEU A 359 -0.77 -23.09 22.95
CA LEU A 359 -1.38 -22.97 21.60
C LEU A 359 -2.73 -23.70 21.48
N SER A 360 -3.02 -24.66 22.37
CA SER A 360 -4.33 -25.33 22.47
C SER A 360 -5.49 -24.37 22.78
N ARG A 361 -5.20 -23.17 23.27
CA ARG A 361 -6.19 -22.13 23.58
C ARG A 361 -6.49 -21.22 22.39
N VAL A 362 -5.76 -21.35 21.30
CA VAL A 362 -5.90 -20.49 20.11
C VAL A 362 -6.48 -21.29 18.97
N THR A 363 -7.68 -20.96 18.54
CA THR A 363 -8.34 -21.60 17.39
C THR A 363 -7.56 -21.29 16.11
N PHE A 364 -7.25 -22.32 15.32
CA PHE A 364 -6.64 -22.13 14.00
C PHE A 364 -7.69 -21.82 12.94
N ALA A 365 -8.59 -22.76 12.72
CA ALA A 365 -9.71 -22.62 11.79
C ALA A 365 -10.85 -23.57 12.17
N GLU A 366 -12.06 -23.21 11.79
CA GLU A 366 -13.25 -24.01 12.05
C GLU A 366 -13.13 -25.42 11.43
N GLY A 367 -13.35 -26.45 12.22
CA GLY A 367 -13.22 -27.86 11.80
C GLY A 367 -11.78 -28.39 11.78
N LEU A 368 -10.76 -27.54 11.98
CA LEU A 368 -9.34 -27.91 11.92
C LEU A 368 -8.59 -27.79 13.25
N GLY A 369 -9.33 -27.51 14.34
CA GLY A 369 -8.80 -27.46 15.68
C GLY A 369 -8.03 -26.18 16.01
N THR A 370 -7.06 -26.32 16.91
CA THR A 370 -6.26 -25.25 17.49
C THR A 370 -4.92 -25.08 16.78
N LEU A 371 -4.17 -24.03 17.13
CA LEU A 371 -2.78 -23.88 16.68
C LEU A 371 -1.88 -24.99 17.21
N ARG A 372 -2.21 -25.59 18.38
CA ARG A 372 -1.49 -26.76 18.90
C ARG A 372 -1.68 -27.97 17.97
N ASP A 373 -2.92 -28.26 17.55
CA ASP A 373 -3.21 -29.31 16.57
C ASP A 373 -2.51 -29.05 15.24
N ARG A 374 -2.43 -27.79 14.82
CA ARG A 374 -1.67 -27.40 13.63
C ARG A 374 -0.18 -27.69 13.76
N THR A 375 0.43 -27.44 14.93
CA THR A 375 1.87 -27.76 15.12
C THR A 375 2.12 -29.26 15.05
N ASP A 376 1.20 -30.14 15.49
CA ASP A 376 1.30 -31.58 15.32
C ASP A 376 1.24 -31.99 13.84
N ARG A 377 0.39 -31.34 13.07
CA ARG A 377 0.35 -31.54 11.60
C ARG A 377 1.61 -31.04 10.91
N LEU A 378 2.25 -29.97 11.42
CA LEU A 378 3.55 -29.51 10.90
C LEU A 378 4.67 -30.52 11.15
N GLU A 379 4.69 -31.16 12.32
CA GLU A 379 5.64 -32.25 12.60
C GLU A 379 5.45 -33.40 11.62
N TRP A 380 4.20 -33.84 11.41
CA TRP A 380 3.88 -34.86 10.41
C TRP A 380 4.29 -34.46 8.97
N CYS A 381 3.95 -33.24 8.52
CA CYS A 381 4.36 -32.76 7.21
C CYS A 381 5.88 -32.73 7.07
N THR A 382 6.59 -32.34 8.14
CA THR A 382 8.06 -32.33 8.19
C THR A 382 8.61 -33.73 8.00
N ASP A 383 8.07 -34.75 8.67
CA ASP A 383 8.50 -36.14 8.53
C ASP A 383 8.29 -36.69 7.12
N VAL A 384 7.17 -36.36 6.47
CA VAL A 384 6.90 -36.72 5.08
C VAL A 384 7.93 -36.12 4.14
N LEU A 385 8.29 -34.83 4.33
CA LEU A 385 9.29 -34.14 3.53
C LEU A 385 10.70 -34.72 3.74
N LEU A 386 11.09 -34.97 4.97
CA LEU A 386 12.39 -35.55 5.31
C LEU A 386 12.56 -36.95 4.69
N GLY A 387 11.49 -37.77 4.68
CA GLY A 387 11.52 -39.06 4.01
C GLY A 387 11.69 -39.00 2.48
N ALA A 388 11.41 -37.83 1.86
CA ALA A 388 11.59 -37.60 0.43
C ALA A 388 12.93 -36.96 0.07
N LEU A 389 13.58 -36.25 1.02
CA LEU A 389 14.74 -35.39 0.77
C LEU A 389 16.11 -36.05 0.99
N LEU A 390 16.17 -37.10 1.77
CA LEU A 390 17.42 -37.81 2.09
C LEU A 390 18.52 -36.87 2.61
N LEU A 391 18.22 -36.10 3.66
CA LEU A 391 19.14 -35.14 4.25
C LEU A 391 20.08 -35.82 5.28
N GLN A 392 21.09 -35.07 5.73
CA GLN A 392 21.98 -35.56 6.80
C GLN A 392 21.21 -35.69 8.13
N PRO A 393 21.56 -36.69 8.96
CA PRO A 393 20.83 -36.96 10.22
C PRO A 393 20.72 -35.74 11.15
N GLU A 394 21.75 -34.88 11.20
CA GLU A 394 21.79 -33.68 12.02
C GLU A 394 20.77 -32.64 11.53
N VAL A 395 20.64 -32.49 10.20
CA VAL A 395 19.65 -31.62 9.55
C VAL A 395 18.24 -32.12 9.82
N GLU A 396 18.02 -33.45 9.71
CA GLU A 396 16.72 -34.04 10.00
C GLU A 396 16.32 -33.85 11.47
N GLN A 397 17.26 -34.04 12.40
CA GLN A 397 17.01 -33.84 13.82
C GLN A 397 16.66 -32.38 14.12
N ALA A 398 17.40 -31.43 13.55
CA ALA A 398 17.13 -30.01 13.70
C ALA A 398 15.77 -29.62 13.13
N ALA A 399 15.40 -30.12 11.94
CA ALA A 399 14.11 -29.85 11.32
C ALA A 399 12.93 -30.39 12.16
N ARG A 400 13.03 -31.63 12.66
CA ARG A 400 12.01 -32.21 13.57
C ARG A 400 11.88 -31.42 14.86
N ARG A 401 13.01 -31.04 15.48
CA ARG A 401 12.99 -30.25 16.72
C ARG A 401 12.39 -28.87 16.48
N ALA A 402 12.73 -28.22 15.36
CA ALA A 402 12.17 -26.94 14.97
C ALA A 402 10.66 -27.03 14.69
N ALA A 403 10.19 -28.08 13.99
CA ALA A 403 8.76 -28.32 13.76
C ALA A 403 8.00 -28.49 15.08
N HIS A 404 8.58 -29.22 16.03
CA HIS A 404 8.01 -29.40 17.37
C HIS A 404 7.86 -28.08 18.15
N LEU A 405 8.85 -27.18 18.03
CA LEU A 405 8.91 -25.96 18.80
C LEU A 405 8.46 -24.70 18.02
N CYS A 406 8.12 -24.80 16.73
CA CYS A 406 7.69 -23.62 15.98
C CYS A 406 6.35 -23.06 16.51
N LYS A 407 6.11 -21.77 16.20
CA LYS A 407 4.86 -21.05 16.54
C LYS A 407 4.55 -20.87 18.02
N HIS A 408 5.39 -21.39 18.94
CA HIS A 408 5.19 -21.20 20.38
C HIS A 408 5.13 -19.72 20.80
N ASP A 409 5.80 -18.86 20.06
CA ASP A 409 5.86 -17.41 20.30
C ASP A 409 4.55 -16.67 20.01
N LEU A 410 3.61 -17.29 19.27
CA LEU A 410 2.30 -16.69 19.00
C LEU A 410 1.44 -16.46 20.26
N VAL A 411 1.77 -17.12 21.37
CA VAL A 411 1.13 -16.91 22.67
C VAL A 411 2.02 -16.17 23.67
N SER A 412 3.16 -15.64 23.23
CA SER A 412 4.02 -14.78 24.03
C SER A 412 3.44 -13.37 24.14
N GLN A 413 3.82 -12.64 25.20
CA GLN A 413 3.40 -11.25 25.37
C GLN A 413 4.03 -10.35 24.30
N MET A 414 5.29 -10.60 23.96
CA MET A 414 6.02 -9.84 22.95
C MET A 414 5.34 -9.91 21.59
N VAL A 415 4.98 -11.09 21.09
CA VAL A 415 4.33 -11.26 19.80
C VAL A 415 2.86 -10.83 19.86
N GLY A 416 2.22 -10.93 21.02
CA GLY A 416 0.88 -10.38 21.23
C GLY A 416 0.81 -8.88 21.03
N GLU A 417 1.82 -8.12 21.47
CA GLU A 417 1.91 -6.65 21.26
C GLU A 417 2.57 -6.28 19.92
N PHE A 418 3.57 -7.06 19.49
CA PHE A 418 4.34 -6.84 18.27
C PHE A 418 4.25 -8.04 17.31
N PRO A 419 3.13 -8.21 16.57
CA PRO A 419 2.90 -9.37 15.71
C PRO A 419 3.96 -9.55 14.61
N GLU A 420 4.63 -8.46 14.23
CA GLU A 420 5.71 -8.47 13.24
C GLU A 420 6.93 -9.29 13.68
N LEU A 421 7.05 -9.53 14.99
CA LEU A 421 8.16 -10.28 15.60
C LEU A 421 7.90 -11.80 15.67
N GLN A 422 6.78 -12.30 15.14
CA GLN A 422 6.51 -13.73 15.10
C GLN A 422 7.60 -14.49 14.33
N GLY A 423 8.00 -15.63 14.86
CA GLY A 423 9.13 -16.42 14.36
C GLY A 423 10.49 -15.87 14.77
N ILE A 424 10.68 -14.55 14.76
CA ILE A 424 11.89 -13.88 15.23
C ILE A 424 12.08 -14.13 16.73
N MET A 425 11.07 -13.80 17.52
CA MET A 425 11.12 -14.00 18.97
C MET A 425 11.10 -15.48 19.33
N GLY A 426 10.36 -16.31 18.60
CA GLY A 426 10.39 -17.75 18.76
C GLY A 426 11.81 -18.32 18.69
N ALA A 427 12.56 -17.93 17.66
CA ALA A 427 13.95 -18.35 17.52
C ALA A 427 14.85 -17.87 18.65
N LYS A 428 14.70 -16.62 19.08
CA LYS A 428 15.51 -16.02 20.14
C LYS A 428 15.22 -16.61 21.51
N TYR A 429 13.96 -16.93 21.81
CA TYR A 429 13.60 -17.65 23.04
C TYR A 429 14.23 -19.04 23.07
N LEU A 430 14.16 -19.81 21.97
CA LEU A 430 14.77 -21.13 21.87
C LEU A 430 16.28 -21.06 22.09
N LEU A 431 16.96 -20.10 21.44
CA LEU A 431 18.40 -19.93 21.62
C LEU A 431 18.75 -19.58 23.08
N ALA A 432 17.98 -18.70 23.72
CA ALA A 432 18.18 -18.31 25.12
C ALA A 432 17.90 -19.46 26.09
N GLU A 433 17.05 -20.42 25.74
CA GLU A 433 16.75 -21.64 26.49
C GLU A 433 17.80 -22.76 26.26
N GLY A 434 18.77 -22.54 25.33
CA GLY A 434 19.87 -23.49 25.07
C GLY A 434 19.60 -24.47 23.95
N GLU A 435 18.55 -24.26 23.13
CA GLU A 435 18.35 -25.04 21.90
C GLU A 435 19.46 -24.77 20.88
N GLY A 436 19.71 -25.75 20.02
CA GLY A 436 20.74 -25.63 19.00
C GLY A 436 20.47 -24.48 18.02
N ARG A 437 21.55 -23.83 17.56
CA ARG A 437 21.46 -22.69 16.62
C ARG A 437 20.68 -23.04 15.35
N ASP A 438 20.86 -24.26 14.82
CA ASP A 438 20.15 -24.71 13.59
C ASP A 438 18.64 -24.84 13.83
N VAL A 439 18.22 -25.26 15.02
CA VAL A 439 16.81 -25.30 15.44
C VAL A 439 16.24 -23.87 15.51
N ALA A 440 16.96 -22.96 16.15
CA ALA A 440 16.54 -21.57 16.27
C ALA A 440 16.46 -20.88 14.88
N LEU A 441 17.47 -21.08 14.01
CA LEU A 441 17.44 -20.55 12.65
C LEU A 441 16.25 -21.11 11.86
N ALA A 442 15.99 -22.42 11.96
CA ALA A 442 14.83 -23.02 11.27
C ALA A 442 13.50 -22.40 11.71
N VAL A 443 13.34 -22.10 13.01
CA VAL A 443 12.16 -21.40 13.52
C VAL A 443 12.11 -19.95 13.04
N TRP A 444 13.24 -19.27 12.91
CA TRP A 444 13.29 -17.92 12.32
C TRP A 444 12.92 -17.92 10.85
N GLU A 445 13.45 -18.88 10.06
CA GLU A 445 13.33 -18.94 8.61
C GLU A 445 11.98 -19.48 8.10
N HIS A 446 11.23 -20.22 8.90
CA HIS A 446 10.06 -20.95 8.38
C HIS A 446 8.93 -20.04 7.85
N TYR A 447 8.91 -18.77 8.22
CA TYR A 447 7.98 -17.79 7.65
C TYR A 447 8.46 -17.23 6.29
N LEU A 448 9.72 -17.45 5.90
CA LEU A 448 10.28 -16.95 4.65
C LEU A 448 9.88 -17.84 3.45
N PRO A 449 9.61 -17.25 2.27
CA PRO A 449 9.42 -15.82 2.02
C PRO A 449 8.04 -15.34 2.50
N ARG A 450 7.96 -14.13 3.06
CA ARG A 450 6.70 -13.52 3.49
C ARG A 450 5.94 -12.86 2.34
N GLY A 451 6.62 -12.59 1.24
CA GLY A 451 6.07 -11.94 0.05
C GLY A 451 7.01 -12.03 -1.15
N ALA A 452 6.61 -11.42 -2.25
CA ALA A 452 7.43 -11.35 -3.45
C ALA A 452 8.70 -10.53 -3.19
N GLY A 453 9.86 -11.07 -3.58
CA GLY A 453 11.15 -10.41 -3.39
C GLY A 453 11.74 -10.52 -1.98
N ASP A 454 11.11 -11.23 -1.06
CA ASP A 454 11.64 -11.48 0.28
C ASP A 454 12.78 -12.52 0.24
N ALA A 455 13.60 -12.54 1.30
CA ALA A 455 14.62 -13.56 1.49
C ALA A 455 13.98 -14.97 1.51
N LEU A 456 14.77 -15.95 1.12
CA LEU A 456 14.39 -17.37 1.18
C LEU A 456 15.12 -18.03 2.36
N PRO A 457 14.59 -19.17 2.88
CA PRO A 457 15.30 -19.94 3.90
C PRO A 457 16.66 -20.42 3.37
N ASP A 458 17.74 -20.05 4.04
CA ASP A 458 19.09 -20.44 3.65
C ASP A 458 19.48 -21.80 4.23
N THR A 459 18.99 -22.13 5.44
CA THR A 459 19.31 -23.40 6.07
C THR A 459 18.38 -24.52 5.60
N PRO A 460 18.90 -25.74 5.38
CA PRO A 460 18.06 -26.87 5.01
C PRO A 460 16.95 -27.18 6.05
N PRO A 461 17.19 -27.14 7.38
CA PRO A 461 16.11 -27.32 8.35
C PRO A 461 15.02 -26.23 8.25
N GLY A 462 15.42 -24.98 8.04
CA GLY A 462 14.47 -23.85 7.85
C GLY A 462 13.65 -24.01 6.59
N ALA A 463 14.29 -24.43 5.50
CA ALA A 463 13.61 -24.68 4.23
C ALA A 463 12.60 -25.85 4.32
N VAL A 464 12.94 -26.94 5.01
CA VAL A 464 12.01 -28.05 5.26
C VAL A 464 10.79 -27.57 6.04
N LEU A 465 11.00 -26.84 7.14
CA LEU A 465 9.91 -26.32 7.96
C LEU A 465 9.06 -25.27 7.22
N ALA A 466 9.70 -24.44 6.39
CA ALA A 466 9.00 -23.47 5.54
C ALA A 466 8.09 -24.15 4.50
N LEU A 467 8.53 -25.28 3.93
CA LEU A 467 7.70 -26.10 3.04
C LEU A 467 6.55 -26.77 3.81
N ALA A 468 6.83 -27.35 4.99
CA ALA A 468 5.83 -28.00 5.82
C ALA A 468 4.69 -27.04 6.21
N ASP A 469 5.05 -25.81 6.64
CA ASP A 469 4.06 -24.78 7.03
C ASP A 469 3.12 -24.39 5.88
N ARG A 470 3.66 -24.27 4.67
CA ARG A 470 2.88 -23.91 3.48
C ARG A 470 2.04 -25.06 2.94
N LEU A 471 2.58 -26.28 2.94
CA LEU A 471 1.85 -27.47 2.51
C LEU A 471 0.69 -27.74 3.47
N GLU A 472 0.94 -27.67 4.78
CA GLU A 472 -0.11 -27.84 5.80
C GLU A 472 -1.20 -26.78 5.63
N LEU A 473 -0.85 -25.51 5.39
CA LEU A 473 -1.83 -24.45 5.15
C LEU A 473 -2.70 -24.73 3.92
N LEU A 474 -2.09 -25.16 2.81
CA LEU A 474 -2.83 -25.48 1.58
C LEU A 474 -3.78 -26.67 1.81
N LEU A 475 -3.30 -27.74 2.47
CA LEU A 475 -4.12 -28.90 2.82
C LEU A 475 -5.31 -28.49 3.70
N SER A 476 -5.04 -27.73 4.75
CA SER A 476 -6.02 -27.23 5.70
C SER A 476 -7.15 -26.46 5.03
N ILE A 477 -6.80 -25.49 4.20
CA ILE A 477 -7.78 -24.57 3.65
C ILE A 477 -8.51 -25.17 2.45
N PHE A 478 -7.80 -25.90 1.57
CA PHE A 478 -8.45 -26.58 0.44
C PHE A 478 -9.40 -27.71 0.86
N SER A 479 -9.07 -28.47 1.93
CA SER A 479 -9.97 -29.51 2.44
C SER A 479 -11.30 -28.95 2.94
N ARG A 480 -11.33 -27.69 3.37
CA ARG A 480 -12.58 -26.97 3.70
C ARG A 480 -13.38 -26.51 2.47
N GLY A 481 -12.83 -26.64 1.28
CA GLY A 481 -13.42 -26.12 0.04
C GLY A 481 -13.16 -24.65 -0.23
N ASP A 482 -12.40 -23.96 0.64
CA ASP A 482 -12.05 -22.56 0.45
C ASP A 482 -10.99 -22.40 -0.66
N ARG A 483 -11.32 -21.63 -1.68
CA ARG A 483 -10.43 -21.37 -2.83
C ARG A 483 -10.21 -19.88 -3.04
N PRO A 484 -8.98 -19.45 -3.41
CA PRO A 484 -8.74 -18.07 -3.76
C PRO A 484 -9.48 -17.69 -5.04
N THR A 485 -10.12 -16.53 -5.07
CA THR A 485 -10.76 -15.96 -6.26
C THR A 485 -9.86 -14.93 -6.92
N GLY A 486 -10.22 -14.41 -8.11
CA GLY A 486 -9.44 -13.38 -8.81
C GLY A 486 -9.10 -12.16 -7.92
N SER A 487 -10.03 -11.76 -7.06
CA SER A 487 -9.94 -10.56 -6.21
C SER A 487 -9.75 -10.83 -4.72
N SER A 488 -9.85 -12.08 -4.24
CA SER A 488 -9.78 -12.40 -2.80
C SER A 488 -8.95 -13.65 -2.53
N ASP A 489 -8.01 -13.51 -1.60
CA ASP A 489 -7.17 -14.59 -1.07
C ASP A 489 -6.87 -14.31 0.41
N PRO A 490 -7.87 -14.48 1.30
CA PRO A 490 -7.74 -14.08 2.71
C PRO A 490 -6.70 -14.89 3.48
N TYR A 491 -6.39 -16.11 3.02
CA TYR A 491 -5.39 -16.97 3.65
C TYR A 491 -4.01 -16.90 2.99
N GLY A 492 -3.85 -16.16 1.89
CA GLY A 492 -2.59 -16.04 1.17
C GLY A 492 -2.15 -17.32 0.47
N LEU A 493 -3.09 -18.14 -0.02
CA LEU A 493 -2.82 -19.46 -0.62
C LEU A 493 -1.94 -19.38 -1.87
N ARG A 494 -2.13 -18.35 -2.72
CA ARG A 494 -1.26 -18.12 -3.88
C ARG A 494 0.16 -17.81 -3.47
N ARG A 495 0.33 -17.02 -2.41
CA ARG A 495 1.65 -16.70 -1.85
C ARG A 495 2.28 -17.96 -1.25
N ALA A 496 1.53 -18.79 -0.55
CA ALA A 496 1.99 -20.06 -0.01
C ALA A 496 2.47 -21.00 -1.13
N ALA A 497 1.67 -21.18 -2.19
CA ALA A 497 2.02 -22.01 -3.33
C ALA A 497 3.28 -21.51 -4.06
N ASN A 498 3.36 -20.21 -4.33
CA ASN A 498 4.58 -19.61 -4.91
C ASN A 498 5.81 -19.79 -4.02
N GLY A 499 5.64 -19.62 -2.69
CA GLY A 499 6.72 -19.83 -1.73
C GLY A 499 7.24 -21.26 -1.73
N ILE A 500 6.39 -22.27 -1.89
CA ILE A 500 6.80 -23.68 -2.02
C ILE A 500 7.76 -23.83 -3.21
N LEU A 501 7.38 -23.34 -4.39
CA LEU A 501 8.20 -23.46 -5.60
C LEU A 501 9.54 -22.71 -5.45
N GLN A 502 9.50 -21.50 -4.90
CA GLN A 502 10.71 -20.69 -4.68
C GLN A 502 11.70 -21.38 -3.74
N VAL A 503 11.22 -21.94 -2.62
CA VAL A 503 12.07 -22.66 -1.67
C VAL A 503 12.68 -23.91 -2.30
N ILE A 504 11.90 -24.72 -3.03
CA ILE A 504 12.40 -25.92 -3.73
C ILE A 504 13.48 -25.56 -4.74
N TRP A 505 13.29 -24.51 -5.54
CA TRP A 505 14.25 -24.05 -6.54
C TRP A 505 15.52 -23.49 -5.90
N HIS A 506 15.37 -22.70 -4.84
CA HIS A 506 16.51 -22.14 -4.12
C HIS A 506 17.42 -23.22 -3.53
N GLN A 507 16.82 -24.20 -2.88
CA GLN A 507 17.52 -25.35 -2.30
C GLN A 507 17.98 -26.38 -3.34
N LYS A 508 17.55 -26.22 -4.61
CA LYS A 508 17.84 -27.16 -5.72
C LYS A 508 17.44 -28.61 -5.40
N TRP A 509 16.35 -28.79 -4.67
CA TRP A 509 15.90 -30.12 -4.28
C TRP A 509 15.20 -30.85 -5.44
N PRO A 510 15.67 -32.06 -5.82
CA PRO A 510 15.06 -32.85 -6.90
C PRO A 510 13.82 -33.62 -6.40
N ILE A 511 12.85 -32.93 -5.79
CA ILE A 511 11.65 -33.57 -5.25
C ILE A 511 10.51 -33.60 -6.27
N ASN A 512 9.72 -34.67 -6.21
CA ASN A 512 8.47 -34.76 -6.96
C ASN A 512 7.31 -34.25 -6.06
N LEU A 513 6.98 -32.98 -6.25
CA LEU A 513 5.95 -32.31 -5.44
C LEU A 513 4.59 -33.03 -5.54
N GLN A 514 4.22 -33.54 -6.73
CA GLN A 514 2.96 -34.27 -6.92
C GLN A 514 2.90 -35.51 -6.02
N LYS A 515 3.97 -36.31 -5.96
CA LYS A 515 4.01 -37.49 -5.09
C LYS A 515 3.92 -37.15 -3.60
N ILE A 516 4.53 -36.01 -3.20
CA ILE A 516 4.42 -35.52 -1.83
C ILE A 516 2.98 -35.13 -1.52
N LEU A 517 2.35 -34.35 -2.40
CA LEU A 517 0.95 -33.95 -2.25
C LEU A 517 -0.01 -35.14 -2.20
N GLU A 518 0.17 -36.12 -3.10
CA GLU A 518 -0.63 -37.37 -3.09
C GLU A 518 -0.48 -38.14 -1.77
N ARG A 519 0.74 -38.22 -1.22
CA ARG A 519 0.98 -38.87 0.06
C ARG A 519 0.31 -38.11 1.21
N LEU A 520 0.55 -36.80 1.28
CA LEU A 520 -0.04 -35.94 2.29
C LEU A 520 -1.57 -35.97 2.24
N SER A 521 -2.18 -35.93 1.05
CA SER A 521 -3.63 -35.97 0.88
C SER A 521 -4.25 -37.27 1.38
N ARG A 522 -3.64 -38.41 1.10
CA ARG A 522 -4.14 -39.71 1.59
C ARG A 522 -4.11 -39.82 3.12
N GLU A 523 -3.03 -39.37 3.73
CA GLU A 523 -2.91 -39.38 5.19
C GLU A 523 -3.83 -38.34 5.82
N TRP A 524 -4.09 -37.19 5.13
CA TRP A 524 -5.05 -36.18 5.55
C TRP A 524 -6.49 -36.68 5.61
N GLU A 525 -6.91 -37.50 4.62
CA GLU A 525 -8.24 -38.17 4.63
C GLU A 525 -8.46 -39.04 5.87
N LEU A 526 -7.39 -39.66 6.36
CA LEU A 526 -7.49 -40.48 7.57
C LEU A 526 -7.65 -39.62 8.83
N MET A 527 -7.06 -38.44 8.84
CA MET A 527 -7.20 -37.50 9.95
C MET A 527 -8.52 -36.74 9.95
N PHE A 528 -9.05 -36.46 8.76
CA PHE A 528 -10.25 -35.65 8.56
C PHE A 528 -11.19 -36.28 7.54
N PRO A 529 -11.86 -37.40 7.89
CA PRO A 529 -12.70 -38.14 6.95
C PRO A 529 -13.93 -37.38 6.45
N ASP A 530 -14.33 -36.33 7.17
CA ASP A 530 -15.48 -35.50 6.80
C ASP A 530 -15.11 -34.34 5.86
N LEU A 531 -13.82 -34.14 5.56
CA LEU A 531 -13.35 -33.07 4.69
C LEU A 531 -13.05 -33.61 3.28
N ASN A 532 -13.44 -32.83 2.26
CA ASN A 532 -13.25 -33.21 0.85
C ASN A 532 -11.82 -32.98 0.37
N VAL A 533 -11.09 -34.08 0.16
CA VAL A 533 -9.67 -34.05 -0.30
C VAL A 533 -9.55 -34.06 -1.83
N ASP A 534 -10.56 -34.47 -2.58
CA ASP A 534 -10.54 -34.46 -4.06
C ASP A 534 -10.28 -33.05 -4.62
N SER A 535 -10.61 -32.01 -3.84
CA SER A 535 -10.34 -30.61 -4.18
C SER A 535 -8.86 -30.19 -4.09
N ILE A 536 -7.99 -31.01 -3.50
CA ILE A 536 -6.56 -30.71 -3.29
C ILE A 536 -5.73 -31.22 -4.47
N ILE A 537 -6.16 -32.30 -5.11
CA ILE A 537 -5.42 -33.00 -6.18
C ILE A 537 -5.66 -32.35 -7.56
N LEU A 538 -6.77 -31.62 -7.73
CA LEU A 538 -7.10 -30.86 -8.94
C LEU A 538 -6.48 -29.46 -8.94
#